data_1d5c072effe1497ec25570bd3b376994
#
_entry.id   1d5c072effe1497ec25570bd3b376994
#
_cell.length_a   1.000
_cell.length_b   1.000
_cell.length_c   1.000
_cell.angle_alpha   90.00
_cell.angle_beta   90.00
_cell.angle_gamma   90.00
#
_symmetry.space_group_name_H-M   'P 1'
#
loop_
_entity.id
_entity.type
_entity.pdbx_description
1 polymer ?
#
loop_
_entity_poly.entity_id
_entity_poly.type
_entity_poly.pdbx_seq_one_letter_code
_entity_poly.pdbx_strand_id
1 'polypeptide(L)'
;SPAQMVAIALSESRKQLTKFVLIGILAVLTDLAMYWVFLNNLPENVLPGGLGNEVLAKALSFLCGLMVTYHLNKRWTWRRKDRSNRRFVKFLLTYGVSLVLNVSLNAGLLRLLHGSDQLAFVPNKYFVAFAGATGFCAAFTFLGQKLWIFKSPAAQVAE
;
A
#
# COMPACT_ATOMS: atom_id res chain seq x y z
N SER A 1 -23.87 10.72 23.94
CA SER A 1 -24.85 9.78 23.41
C SER A 1 -24.18 8.79 22.44
N PRO A 2 -24.75 7.61 22.16
CA PRO A 2 -24.23 6.65 21.19
C PRO A 2 -23.97 7.29 19.82
N ALA A 3 -24.85 8.19 19.38
CA ALA A 3 -24.70 8.92 18.12
C ALA A 3 -23.45 9.83 18.11
N GLN A 4 -23.13 10.48 19.22
CA GLN A 4 -21.92 11.31 19.35
C GLN A 4 -20.65 10.44 19.29
N MET A 5 -20.64 9.27 19.92
CA MET A 5 -19.51 8.34 19.86
C MET A 5 -19.28 7.83 18.44
N VAL A 6 -20.32 7.50 17.70
CA VAL A 6 -20.24 7.10 16.30
C VAL A 6 -19.69 8.25 15.44
N ALA A 7 -20.19 9.47 15.61
CA ALA A 7 -19.71 10.64 14.88
C ALA A 7 -18.22 10.93 15.12
N ILE A 8 -17.76 10.81 16.36
CA ILE A 8 -16.33 10.97 16.72
C ILE A 8 -15.49 9.88 16.07
N ALA A 9 -15.92 8.62 16.14
CA ALA A 9 -15.21 7.50 15.55
C ALA A 9 -15.08 7.61 14.02
N LEU A 10 -16.14 8.07 13.35
CA LEU A 10 -16.14 8.33 11.90
C LEU A 10 -15.20 9.49 11.54
N SER A 11 -15.20 10.58 12.34
CA SER A 11 -14.29 11.70 12.13
C SER A 11 -12.82 11.27 12.25
N GLU A 12 -12.47 10.50 13.27
CA GLU A 12 -11.11 9.99 13.44
C GLU A 12 -10.71 9.04 12.32
N SER A 13 -11.61 8.17 11.87
CA SER A 13 -11.35 7.26 10.75
C SER A 13 -11.09 8.02 9.45
N ARG A 14 -11.84 9.11 9.19
CA ARG A 14 -11.62 9.97 8.03
C ARG A 14 -10.26 10.66 8.08
N LYS A 15 -9.85 11.18 9.24
CA LYS A 15 -8.52 11.78 9.43
C LYS A 15 -7.40 10.75 9.19
N GLN A 16 -7.56 9.54 9.71
CA GLN A 16 -6.60 8.45 9.50
C GLN A 16 -6.49 8.07 8.03
N LEU A 17 -7.63 7.97 7.32
CA LEU A 17 -7.66 7.67 5.90
C LEU A 17 -6.96 8.77 5.08
N THR A 18 -7.21 10.03 5.36
CA THR A 18 -6.56 11.16 4.69
C THR A 18 -5.04 11.10 4.87
N LYS A 19 -4.57 10.90 6.10
CA LYS A 19 -3.13 10.75 6.39
C LYS A 19 -2.53 9.54 5.67
N PHE A 20 -3.22 8.42 5.66
CA PHE A 20 -2.80 7.21 4.95
C PHE A 20 -2.63 7.45 3.45
N VAL A 21 -3.58 8.14 2.81
CA VAL A 21 -3.52 8.47 1.38
C VAL A 21 -2.35 9.42 1.09
N LEU A 22 -2.16 10.46 1.90
CA LEU A 22 -1.03 11.40 1.75
C LEU A 22 0.32 10.70 1.90
N ILE A 23 0.44 9.79 2.86
CA ILE A 23 1.65 8.98 3.05
C ILE A 23 1.85 8.04 1.85
N GLY A 24 0.78 7.45 1.32
CA GLY A 24 0.85 6.62 0.10
C GLY A 24 1.39 7.38 -1.10
N ILE A 25 0.93 8.62 -1.33
CA ILE A 25 1.46 9.49 -2.37
C ILE A 25 2.94 9.78 -2.14
N LEU A 26 3.32 10.13 -0.91
CA LEU A 26 4.72 10.39 -0.57
C LEU A 26 5.61 9.15 -0.77
N ALA A 27 5.12 7.97 -0.43
CA ALA A 27 5.82 6.71 -0.65
C ALA A 27 6.06 6.42 -2.13
N VAL A 28 5.06 6.67 -3.00
CA VAL A 28 5.19 6.53 -4.45
C VAL A 28 6.20 7.53 -5.01
N LEU A 29 6.18 8.77 -4.56
CA LEU A 29 7.17 9.78 -4.97
C LEU A 29 8.59 9.39 -4.51
N THR A 30 8.72 8.85 -3.30
CA THR A 30 10.01 8.33 -2.79
C THR A 30 10.49 7.14 -3.62
N ASP A 31 9.61 6.18 -3.93
CA ASP A 31 9.93 5.04 -4.80
C ASP A 31 10.45 5.54 -6.17
N LEU A 32 9.73 6.46 -6.80
CA LEU A 32 10.11 7.02 -8.10
C LEU A 32 11.46 7.75 -8.06
N ALA A 33 11.66 8.60 -7.06
CA ALA A 33 12.91 9.34 -6.89
C ALA A 33 14.10 8.41 -6.64
N MET A 34 13.93 7.42 -5.74
CA MET A 34 14.97 6.45 -5.43
C MET A 34 15.24 5.49 -6.59
N TYR A 35 14.22 5.11 -7.35
CA TYR A 35 14.39 4.33 -8.56
C TYR A 35 15.33 5.05 -9.55
N TRP A 36 15.09 6.34 -9.80
CA TRP A 36 15.94 7.14 -10.65
C TRP A 36 17.37 7.23 -10.13
N VAL A 37 17.55 7.47 -8.82
CA VAL A 37 18.87 7.52 -8.18
C VAL A 37 19.61 6.19 -8.35
N PHE A 38 18.97 5.06 -8.01
CA PHE A 38 19.62 3.75 -8.12
C PHE A 38 19.89 3.36 -9.57
N LEU A 39 18.98 3.65 -10.50
CA LEU A 39 19.15 3.35 -11.91
C LEU A 39 20.42 4.03 -12.49
N ASN A 40 20.70 5.26 -12.06
CA ASN A 40 21.86 6.03 -12.57
C ASN A 40 23.18 5.74 -11.81
N ASN A 41 23.13 5.08 -10.66
CA ASN A 41 24.32 4.84 -9.83
C ASN A 41 24.72 3.36 -9.73
N LEU A 42 23.82 2.44 -10.07
CA LEU A 42 24.13 1.01 -10.06
C LEU A 42 24.81 0.59 -11.38
N PRO A 43 25.86 -0.26 -11.33
CA PRO A 43 26.45 -0.82 -12.53
C PRO A 43 25.44 -1.62 -13.35
N GLU A 44 25.56 -1.60 -14.68
CA GLU A 44 24.59 -2.26 -15.59
C GLU A 44 24.53 -3.78 -15.41
N ASN A 45 25.61 -4.43 -14.98
CA ASN A 45 25.74 -5.88 -14.86
C ASN A 45 25.82 -6.36 -13.41
N VAL A 46 24.96 -5.83 -12.52
CA VAL A 46 24.99 -6.15 -11.09
C VAL A 46 24.46 -7.56 -10.79
N LEU A 47 23.49 -8.03 -11.58
CA LEU A 47 22.82 -9.31 -11.32
C LEU A 47 23.29 -10.39 -12.29
N PRO A 48 23.50 -11.63 -11.81
CA PRO A 48 23.79 -12.75 -12.68
C PRO A 48 22.58 -13.08 -13.58
N GLY A 49 22.85 -13.65 -14.77
CA GLY A 49 21.79 -14.07 -15.69
C GLY A 49 21.31 -12.99 -16.68
N GLY A 50 22.06 -11.89 -16.85
CA GLY A 50 21.72 -10.85 -17.83
C GLY A 50 20.57 -9.94 -17.40
N LEU A 51 20.19 -9.96 -16.12
CA LEU A 51 19.23 -9.01 -15.55
C LEU A 51 19.91 -7.65 -15.38
N GLY A 52 19.31 -6.61 -15.94
CA GLY A 52 19.82 -5.25 -15.84
C GLY A 52 19.71 -4.66 -14.43
N ASN A 53 20.38 -3.53 -14.24
CA ASN A 53 20.36 -2.79 -12.98
C ASN A 53 18.95 -2.25 -12.64
N GLU A 54 18.05 -2.14 -13.62
CA GLU A 54 16.67 -1.68 -13.43
C GLU A 54 15.87 -2.57 -12.47
N VAL A 55 16.12 -3.89 -12.48
CA VAL A 55 15.44 -4.83 -11.57
C VAL A 55 15.85 -4.58 -10.13
N LEU A 56 17.17 -4.45 -9.89
CA LEU A 56 17.69 -4.15 -8.55
C LEU A 56 17.31 -2.74 -8.10
N ALA A 57 17.41 -1.76 -8.99
CA ALA A 57 16.99 -0.38 -8.72
C ALA A 57 15.52 -0.33 -8.29
N LYS A 58 14.64 -1.07 -9.00
CA LYS A 58 13.21 -1.14 -8.65
C LYS A 58 12.96 -1.82 -7.32
N ALA A 59 13.64 -2.91 -7.03
CA ALA A 59 13.52 -3.59 -5.73
C ALA A 59 13.95 -2.69 -4.57
N LEU A 60 15.09 -2.02 -4.70
CA LEU A 60 15.61 -1.12 -3.66
C LEU A 60 14.74 0.12 -3.48
N SER A 61 14.27 0.74 -4.55
CA SER A 61 13.39 1.92 -4.48
C SER A 61 12.04 1.57 -3.84
N PHE A 62 11.48 0.42 -4.19
CA PHE A 62 10.24 -0.09 -3.57
C PHE A 62 10.41 -0.29 -2.06
N LEU A 63 11.54 -0.86 -1.62
CA LEU A 63 11.83 -0.98 -0.19
C LEU A 63 11.92 0.40 0.51
N CYS A 64 12.51 1.40 -0.14
CA CYS A 64 12.51 2.77 0.38
C CYS A 64 11.08 3.32 0.54
N GLY A 65 10.22 3.13 -0.44
CA GLY A 65 8.80 3.50 -0.37
C GLY A 65 8.06 2.79 0.76
N LEU A 66 8.30 1.48 0.94
CA LEU A 66 7.73 0.71 2.05
C LEU A 66 8.20 1.23 3.42
N MET A 67 9.48 1.56 3.56
CA MET A 67 10.01 2.11 4.82
C MET A 67 9.38 3.46 5.16
N VAL A 68 9.20 4.34 4.17
CA VAL A 68 8.47 5.61 4.34
C VAL A 68 7.03 5.34 4.78
N THR A 69 6.32 4.44 4.10
CA THR A 69 4.96 4.05 4.43
C THR A 69 4.85 3.53 5.87
N TYR A 70 5.74 2.61 6.27
CA TYR A 70 5.72 2.03 7.61
C TYR A 70 5.95 3.08 8.70
N HIS A 71 7.04 3.84 8.59
CA HIS A 71 7.43 4.79 9.65
C HIS A 71 6.46 5.95 9.78
N LEU A 72 6.00 6.51 8.66
CA LEU A 72 5.05 7.62 8.69
C LEU A 72 3.66 7.18 9.15
N ASN A 73 3.15 6.05 8.64
CA ASN A 73 1.87 5.53 9.12
C ASN A 73 1.94 5.19 10.61
N LYS A 74 2.99 4.51 11.05
CA LYS A 74 3.17 4.18 12.46
C LYS A 74 3.12 5.42 13.35
N ARG A 75 3.86 6.47 12.99
CA ARG A 75 4.01 7.67 13.84
C ARG A 75 2.87 8.66 13.68
N TRP A 76 2.46 8.92 12.45
CA TRP A 76 1.51 9.99 12.13
C TRP A 76 0.07 9.52 12.04
N THR A 77 -0.20 8.44 11.32
CA THR A 77 -1.57 7.93 11.18
C THR A 77 -2.03 7.24 12.45
N TRP A 78 -1.22 6.32 12.98
CA TRP A 78 -1.58 5.45 14.10
C TRP A 78 -1.01 5.89 15.44
N ARG A 79 -0.16 6.91 15.47
CA ARG A 79 0.43 7.51 16.67
C ARG A 79 1.11 6.51 17.62
N ARG A 80 1.81 5.51 17.04
CA ARG A 80 2.53 4.48 17.79
C ARG A 80 4.01 4.85 17.92
N LYS A 81 4.53 4.79 19.16
CA LYS A 81 5.93 5.11 19.49
C LYS A 81 6.75 3.88 19.86
N ASP A 82 6.09 2.76 20.17
CA ASP A 82 6.74 1.52 20.58
C ASP A 82 7.56 0.90 19.42
N ARG A 83 8.61 0.16 19.78
CA ARG A 83 9.42 -0.64 18.84
C ARG A 83 8.92 -2.08 18.89
N SER A 84 8.50 -2.62 17.76
CA SER A 84 8.02 -4.00 17.66
C SER A 84 8.39 -4.59 16.30
N ASN A 85 9.32 -5.55 16.30
CA ASN A 85 9.67 -6.31 15.10
C ASN A 85 8.48 -7.12 14.59
N ARG A 86 7.65 -7.64 15.50
CA ARG A 86 6.42 -8.38 15.15
C ARG A 86 5.47 -7.53 14.34
N ARG A 87 5.34 -6.24 14.68
CA ARG A 87 4.49 -5.29 13.94
C ARG A 87 5.04 -5.02 12.55
N PHE A 88 6.35 -4.89 12.42
CA PHE A 88 7.01 -4.73 11.13
C PHE A 88 6.80 -5.97 10.23
N VAL A 89 6.93 -7.17 10.77
CA VAL A 89 6.64 -8.42 10.03
C VAL A 89 5.19 -8.48 9.57
N LYS A 90 4.23 -8.14 10.44
CA LYS A 90 2.80 -8.06 10.07
C LYS A 90 2.57 -7.05 8.92
N PHE A 91 3.26 -5.92 8.97
CA PHE A 91 3.21 -4.91 7.90
C PHE A 91 3.72 -5.48 6.58
N LEU A 92 4.89 -6.13 6.57
CA LEU A 92 5.44 -6.75 5.36
C LEU A 92 4.53 -7.83 4.79
N LEU A 93 3.94 -8.67 5.64
CA LEU A 93 2.97 -9.69 5.22
C LEU A 93 1.73 -9.07 4.60
N THR A 94 1.17 -8.02 5.21
CA THR A 94 0.01 -7.31 4.68
C THR A 94 0.30 -6.72 3.30
N TYR A 95 1.46 -6.09 3.12
CA TYR A 95 1.84 -5.53 1.82
C TYR A 95 2.20 -6.59 0.79
N GLY A 96 2.79 -7.71 1.19
CA GLY A 96 3.03 -8.85 0.32
C GLY A 96 1.73 -9.47 -0.21
N VAL A 97 0.76 -9.69 0.68
CA VAL A 97 -0.59 -10.15 0.29
C VAL A 97 -1.28 -9.12 -0.60
N SER A 98 -1.19 -7.83 -0.26
CA SER A 98 -1.75 -6.75 -1.07
C SER A 98 -1.18 -6.71 -2.48
N LEU A 99 0.13 -6.96 -2.64
CA LEU A 99 0.77 -7.03 -3.95
C LEU A 99 0.19 -8.17 -4.81
N VAL A 100 0.07 -9.37 -4.24
CA VAL A 100 -0.53 -10.51 -4.93
C VAL A 100 -1.98 -10.23 -5.32
N LEU A 101 -2.76 -9.66 -4.39
CA LEU A 101 -4.15 -9.24 -4.65
C LEU A 101 -4.23 -8.19 -5.76
N ASN A 102 -3.35 -7.19 -5.74
CA ASN A 102 -3.33 -6.13 -6.76
C ASN A 102 -3.11 -6.70 -8.16
N VAL A 103 -2.09 -7.54 -8.32
CA VAL A 103 -1.79 -8.18 -9.60
C VAL A 103 -2.95 -9.07 -10.07
N SER A 104 -3.50 -9.89 -9.17
CA SER A 104 -4.59 -10.80 -9.49
C SER A 104 -5.88 -10.06 -9.83
N LEU A 105 -6.25 -9.04 -9.06
CA LEU A 105 -7.44 -8.23 -9.31
C LEU A 105 -7.31 -7.41 -10.60
N ASN A 106 -6.16 -6.82 -10.86
CA ASN A 106 -5.92 -6.09 -12.10
C ASN A 106 -6.08 -7.01 -13.32
N ALA A 107 -5.48 -8.20 -13.29
CA ALA A 107 -5.61 -9.18 -14.36
C ALA A 107 -7.07 -9.67 -14.52
N GLY A 108 -7.74 -9.95 -13.42
CA GLY A 108 -9.15 -10.39 -13.41
C GLY A 108 -10.10 -9.32 -13.95
N LEU A 109 -9.95 -8.07 -13.51
CA LEU A 109 -10.73 -6.94 -14.00
C LEU A 109 -10.48 -6.68 -15.49
N LEU A 110 -9.24 -6.75 -15.96
CA LEU A 110 -8.91 -6.63 -17.38
C LEU A 110 -9.62 -7.71 -18.21
N ARG A 111 -9.58 -8.96 -17.78
CA ARG A 111 -10.27 -10.07 -18.46
C ARG A 111 -11.76 -9.83 -18.52
N LEU A 112 -12.37 -9.40 -17.41
CA LEU A 112 -13.80 -9.09 -17.33
C LEU A 112 -14.18 -7.94 -18.28
N LEU A 113 -13.41 -6.85 -18.26
CA LEU A 113 -13.68 -5.65 -19.07
C LEU A 113 -13.50 -5.90 -20.57
N HIS A 114 -12.57 -6.78 -20.98
CA HIS A 114 -12.35 -7.11 -22.38
C HIS A 114 -13.24 -8.26 -22.87
N GLY A 115 -13.63 -9.16 -21.98
CA GLY A 115 -14.44 -10.35 -22.31
C GLY A 115 -15.95 -10.13 -22.30
N SER A 116 -16.44 -8.93 -21.92
CA SER A 116 -17.86 -8.62 -21.83
C SER A 116 -18.25 -7.52 -22.80
N ASP A 117 -19.12 -7.85 -23.78
CA ASP A 117 -19.71 -6.89 -24.70
C ASP A 117 -20.55 -5.83 -24.00
N GLN A 118 -21.16 -6.18 -22.87
CA GLN A 118 -21.95 -5.27 -22.04
C GLN A 118 -21.09 -4.14 -21.43
N LEU A 119 -19.78 -4.34 -21.31
CA LEU A 119 -18.82 -3.37 -20.79
C LEU A 119 -18.02 -2.68 -21.89
N ALA A 120 -18.44 -2.80 -23.15
CA ALA A 120 -17.78 -2.14 -24.28
C ALA A 120 -17.74 -0.60 -24.16
N PHE A 121 -18.70 -0.02 -23.44
CA PHE A 121 -18.79 1.43 -23.22
C PHE A 121 -17.75 1.99 -22.24
N VAL A 122 -17.06 1.12 -21.48
CA VAL A 122 -16.07 1.56 -20.49
C VAL A 122 -14.83 2.09 -21.20
N PRO A 123 -14.51 3.40 -21.06
CA PRO A 123 -13.31 3.96 -21.64
C PRO A 123 -12.08 3.54 -20.86
N ASN A 124 -10.94 3.43 -21.55
CA ASN A 124 -9.64 3.13 -20.93
C ASN A 124 -9.67 1.98 -19.88
N LYS A 125 -10.01 0.79 -20.35
CA LYS A 125 -10.18 -0.41 -19.52
C LYS A 125 -8.96 -0.72 -18.65
N TYR A 126 -7.75 -0.44 -19.14
CA TYR A 126 -6.51 -0.61 -18.36
C TYR A 126 -6.45 0.30 -17.15
N PHE A 127 -6.84 1.56 -17.32
CA PHE A 127 -6.90 2.50 -16.20
C PHE A 127 -7.98 2.12 -15.18
N VAL A 128 -9.15 1.70 -15.65
CA VAL A 128 -10.25 1.27 -14.77
C VAL A 128 -9.85 0.04 -13.97
N ALA A 129 -9.23 -0.95 -14.60
CA ALA A 129 -8.73 -2.14 -13.91
C ALA A 129 -7.63 -1.80 -12.88
N PHE A 130 -6.69 -0.95 -13.25
CA PHE A 130 -5.63 -0.46 -12.36
C PHE A 130 -6.20 0.30 -11.16
N ALA A 131 -7.11 1.25 -11.39
CA ALA A 131 -7.72 2.06 -10.34
C ALA A 131 -8.57 1.18 -9.39
N GLY A 132 -9.33 0.24 -9.93
CA GLY A 132 -10.12 -0.70 -9.14
C GLY A 132 -9.26 -1.61 -8.26
N ALA A 133 -8.24 -2.23 -8.82
CA ALA A 133 -7.30 -3.08 -8.08
C ALA A 133 -6.54 -2.27 -7.01
N THR A 134 -6.04 -1.10 -7.36
CA THR A 134 -5.28 -0.23 -6.44
C THR A 134 -6.17 0.30 -5.31
N GLY A 135 -7.39 0.74 -5.62
CA GLY A 135 -8.35 1.21 -4.62
C GLY A 135 -8.74 0.11 -3.63
N PHE A 136 -9.00 -1.11 -4.11
CA PHE A 136 -9.27 -2.25 -3.25
C PHE A 136 -8.08 -2.58 -2.34
N CYS A 137 -6.87 -2.63 -2.89
CA CYS A 137 -5.68 -2.91 -2.11
C CYS A 137 -5.33 -1.80 -1.11
N ALA A 138 -5.61 -0.54 -1.45
CA ALA A 138 -5.47 0.57 -0.49
C ALA A 138 -6.43 0.42 0.69
N ALA A 139 -7.69 0.05 0.44
CA ALA A 139 -8.65 -0.26 1.51
C ALA A 139 -8.20 -1.47 2.34
N PHE A 140 -7.73 -2.53 1.70
CA PHE A 140 -7.22 -3.72 2.37
C PHE A 140 -6.02 -3.40 3.28
N THR A 141 -5.03 -2.68 2.79
CA THR A 141 -3.86 -2.30 3.59
C THR A 141 -4.19 -1.31 4.70
N PHE A 142 -5.12 -0.39 4.46
CA PHE A 142 -5.62 0.53 5.49
C PHE A 142 -6.30 -0.23 6.63
N LEU A 143 -7.21 -1.15 6.32
CA LEU A 143 -7.90 -1.98 7.30
C LEU A 143 -6.93 -2.92 8.02
N GLY A 144 -5.99 -3.54 7.31
CA GLY A 144 -4.93 -4.36 7.90
C GLY A 144 -4.07 -3.58 8.90
N GLN A 145 -3.71 -2.36 8.58
CA GLN A 145 -2.99 -1.49 9.50
C GLN A 145 -3.84 -1.12 10.72
N LYS A 146 -5.09 -0.74 10.51
CA LYS A 146 -5.99 -0.29 11.57
C LYS A 146 -6.37 -1.41 12.54
N LEU A 147 -6.72 -2.57 12.02
CA LEU A 147 -7.34 -3.64 12.81
C LEU A 147 -6.35 -4.70 13.29
N TRP A 148 -5.20 -4.82 12.66
CA TRP A 148 -4.24 -5.88 12.96
C TRP A 148 -2.84 -5.38 13.32
N ILE A 149 -2.26 -4.48 12.53
CA ILE A 149 -0.87 -4.04 12.72
C ILE A 149 -0.76 -3.04 13.88
N PHE A 150 -1.58 -1.99 13.83
CA PHE A 150 -1.55 -0.86 14.77
C PHE A 150 -2.77 -0.83 15.69
N LYS A 151 -3.33 -1.99 16.01
CA LYS A 151 -4.47 -2.13 16.94
C LYS A 151 -4.21 -1.39 18.26
N SER A 152 -5.24 -0.73 18.78
CA SER A 152 -5.15 0.05 20.01
C SER A 152 -4.91 -0.83 21.24
N PRO A 153 -4.13 -0.40 22.26
CA PRO A 153 -3.91 -1.19 23.48
C PRO A 153 -5.21 -1.56 24.20
N ALA A 154 -6.20 -0.66 24.20
CA ALA A 154 -7.50 -0.92 24.81
C ALA A 154 -8.26 -2.10 24.19
N ALA A 155 -7.99 -2.42 22.93
CA ALA A 155 -8.59 -3.58 22.27
C ALA A 155 -7.80 -4.89 22.46
N GLN A 156 -6.58 -4.81 23.04
CA GLN A 156 -5.74 -5.99 23.34
C GLN A 156 -6.02 -6.56 24.74
N VAL A 157 -6.68 -5.80 25.60
CA VAL A 157 -7.05 -6.23 26.97
C VAL A 157 -8.42 -6.96 26.98
N ALA A 158 -9.17 -6.91 25.88
CA ALA A 158 -10.49 -7.52 25.75
C ALA A 158 -10.44 -8.92 25.06
N GLU A 159 -9.26 -9.44 24.72
CA GLU A 159 -9.00 -10.82 24.25
C GLU A 159 -8.25 -11.59 25.34
#